data_990e989b0e1790ef054d0ea890a92e04
#
_entry.id   990e989b0e1790ef054d0ea890a92e04
#
_cell.length_a   1.000
_cell.length_b   1.000
_cell.length_c   1.000
_cell.angle_alpha   90.00
_cell.angle_beta   90.00
_cell.angle_gamma   90.00
#
_symmetry.space_group_name_H-M   'P 1'
#
loop_
_entity.id
_entity.type
_entity.pdbx_description
1 polymer ?
#
loop_
_entity_poly.entity_id
_entity_poly.type
_entity_poly.pdbx_seq_one_letter_code
_entity_poly.pdbx_strand_id
1 'polypeptide(L)'
;MEPTIKTKDEIAKEIWDTLSKIDVSKFIEKKQSLSYLSWARAWMFLKTNFPDADYSVREWDNKPYFYDENLGYLVETSVSIKGIVHTMRLPVLDSNNLTLKSTTYLKVYKKGTDREYSKEIDAATMFDINTSIMRCLVKNIAMFGLGCSLYAGEELPIIIESSEEINDFNKFTLEVSKSKSVDELNKIGETYNYMQRVDSGKWRMVLNNKAKSFKSNNNE
;
A
#
# COMPACT_ATOMS: atom_id res chain seq x y z
N MET A 1 -26.67 0.97 44.09
CA MET A 1 -25.39 0.45 43.55
C MET A 1 -24.59 1.64 43.06
N GLU A 2 -23.47 1.93 43.69
CA GLU A 2 -22.57 2.94 43.15
C GLU A 2 -22.00 2.46 41.81
N PRO A 3 -21.92 3.34 40.80
CA PRO A 3 -21.34 2.97 39.53
C PRO A 3 -19.85 2.65 39.73
N THR A 4 -19.44 1.43 39.45
CA THR A 4 -18.04 1.03 39.50
C THR A 4 -17.29 1.83 38.42
N ILE A 5 -16.40 2.72 38.84
CA ILE A 5 -15.56 3.50 37.93
C ILE A 5 -14.57 2.56 37.27
N LYS A 6 -14.69 2.37 35.96
CA LYS A 6 -13.74 1.55 35.18
C LYS A 6 -12.36 2.18 35.15
N THR A 7 -11.33 1.37 35.25
CA THR A 7 -9.94 1.79 35.06
C THR A 7 -9.68 2.11 33.60
N LYS A 8 -8.60 2.84 33.31
CA LYS A 8 -8.17 3.16 31.95
C LYS A 8 -7.92 1.90 31.11
N ASP A 9 -7.35 0.87 31.71
CA ASP A 9 -7.06 -0.40 31.03
C ASP A 9 -8.33 -1.19 30.69
N GLU A 10 -9.31 -1.18 31.58
CA GLU A 10 -10.63 -1.79 31.32
C GLU A 10 -11.37 -1.07 30.19
N ILE A 11 -11.27 0.26 30.12
CA ILE A 11 -11.85 1.05 29.05
C ILE A 11 -11.14 0.76 27.71
N ALA A 12 -9.81 0.72 27.70
CA ALA A 12 -9.04 0.40 26.50
C ALA A 12 -9.34 -0.99 25.98
N LYS A 13 -9.46 -1.98 26.90
CA LYS A 13 -9.84 -3.35 26.56
C LYS A 13 -11.26 -3.43 25.99
N GLU A 14 -12.22 -2.73 26.58
CA GLU A 14 -13.62 -2.67 26.08
C GLU A 14 -13.67 -2.11 24.65
N ILE A 15 -12.93 -1.03 24.37
CA ILE A 15 -12.85 -0.42 23.04
C ILE A 15 -12.31 -1.43 22.02
N TRP A 16 -11.17 -2.05 22.34
CA TRP A 16 -10.56 -3.06 21.48
C TRP A 16 -11.47 -4.26 21.23
N ASP A 17 -12.04 -4.83 22.29
CA ASP A 17 -12.92 -6.00 22.20
C ASP A 17 -14.20 -5.70 21.40
N THR A 18 -14.66 -4.46 21.39
CA THR A 18 -15.81 -4.02 20.60
C THR A 18 -15.44 -3.84 19.13
N LEU A 19 -14.39 -3.05 18.85
CA LEU A 19 -14.07 -2.64 17.48
C LEU A 19 -13.40 -3.76 16.68
N SER A 20 -12.57 -4.59 17.32
CA SER A 20 -11.87 -5.69 16.63
C SER A 20 -12.79 -6.83 16.17
N LYS A 21 -13.99 -6.92 16.75
CA LYS A 21 -15.00 -7.94 16.37
C LYS A 21 -15.92 -7.50 15.22
N ILE A 22 -15.84 -6.23 14.82
CA ILE A 22 -16.67 -5.73 13.72
C ILE A 22 -16.16 -6.31 12.40
N ASP A 23 -17.02 -7.06 11.72
CA ASP A 23 -16.72 -7.57 10.39
C ASP A 23 -16.82 -6.44 9.35
N VAL A 24 -15.67 -5.98 8.88
CA VAL A 24 -15.56 -4.95 7.84
C VAL A 24 -15.44 -5.53 6.44
N SER A 25 -15.43 -6.85 6.26
CA SER A 25 -15.11 -7.54 5.00
C SER A 25 -15.98 -7.11 3.83
N LYS A 26 -17.27 -6.84 4.08
CA LYS A 26 -18.25 -6.40 3.07
C LYS A 26 -18.08 -4.93 2.65
N PHE A 27 -17.24 -4.17 3.34
CA PHE A 27 -17.02 -2.73 3.12
C PHE A 27 -15.61 -2.41 2.68
N ILE A 28 -14.83 -3.47 2.40
CA ILE A 28 -13.46 -3.33 1.89
C ILE A 28 -13.54 -2.93 0.42
N GLU A 29 -12.87 -1.84 0.10
CA GLU A 29 -12.64 -1.40 -1.26
C GLU A 29 -11.25 -1.82 -1.70
N LYS A 30 -11.09 -2.16 -2.98
CA LYS A 30 -9.79 -2.50 -3.57
C LYS A 30 -9.36 -1.39 -4.52
N LYS A 31 -8.16 -0.91 -4.34
CA LYS A 31 -7.49 -0.01 -5.27
C LYS A 31 -6.12 -0.61 -5.59
N GLN A 32 -5.95 -1.06 -6.84
CA GLN A 32 -4.79 -1.86 -7.23
C GLN A 32 -4.70 -3.15 -6.37
N SER A 33 -3.56 -3.43 -5.77
CA SER A 33 -3.34 -4.57 -4.86
C SER A 33 -3.71 -4.30 -3.40
N LEU A 34 -4.09 -3.06 -3.06
CA LEU A 34 -4.39 -2.65 -1.68
C LEU A 34 -5.87 -2.80 -1.37
N SER A 35 -6.15 -3.40 -0.22
CA SER A 35 -7.48 -3.42 0.40
C SER A 35 -7.56 -2.30 1.44
N TYR A 36 -8.61 -1.51 1.43
CA TYR A 36 -8.77 -0.43 2.39
C TYR A 36 -10.24 -0.27 2.81
N LEU A 37 -10.43 0.24 4.01
CA LEU A 37 -11.72 0.69 4.49
C LEU A 37 -11.80 2.21 4.28
N SER A 38 -12.88 2.70 3.64
CA SER A 38 -13.02 4.15 3.44
C SER A 38 -13.18 4.87 4.79
N TRP A 39 -12.68 6.10 4.89
CA TRP A 39 -12.75 6.90 6.11
C TRP A 39 -14.19 7.08 6.60
N ALA A 40 -15.13 7.26 5.67
CA ALA A 40 -16.54 7.44 6.01
C ALA A 40 -17.14 6.18 6.67
N ARG A 41 -16.77 5.00 6.18
CA ARG A 41 -17.19 3.73 6.78
C ARG A 41 -16.53 3.50 8.13
N ALA A 42 -15.23 3.73 8.24
CA ALA A 42 -14.52 3.63 9.51
C ALA A 42 -15.12 4.56 10.57
N TRP A 43 -15.39 5.81 10.20
CA TRP A 43 -16.00 6.79 11.07
C TRP A 43 -17.42 6.42 11.47
N MET A 44 -18.23 5.92 10.54
CA MET A 44 -19.59 5.45 10.81
C MET A 44 -19.59 4.31 11.85
N PHE A 45 -18.73 3.28 11.66
CA PHE A 45 -18.62 2.19 12.63
C PHE A 45 -18.15 2.70 14.00
N LEU A 46 -17.19 3.60 14.02
CA LEU A 46 -16.69 4.19 15.26
C LEU A 46 -17.79 4.93 16.01
N LYS A 47 -18.49 5.86 15.34
CA LYS A 47 -19.55 6.67 15.95
C LYS A 47 -20.78 5.85 16.35
N THR A 48 -21.07 4.75 15.64
CA THR A 48 -22.17 3.84 16.01
C THR A 48 -21.90 3.15 17.36
N ASN A 49 -20.66 2.74 17.61
CA ASN A 49 -20.30 2.02 18.84
C ASN A 49 -19.83 2.97 19.97
N PHE A 50 -19.22 4.08 19.60
CA PHE A 50 -18.70 5.10 20.53
C PHE A 50 -19.12 6.49 20.04
N PRO A 51 -20.35 6.95 20.41
CA PRO A 51 -20.84 8.27 19.99
C PRO A 51 -20.01 9.44 20.47
N ASP A 52 -19.28 9.27 21.57
CA ASP A 52 -18.35 10.25 22.16
C ASP A 52 -17.01 10.35 21.42
N ALA A 53 -16.73 9.39 20.51
CA ALA A 53 -15.48 9.43 19.76
C ALA A 53 -15.33 10.72 18.95
N ASP A 54 -14.13 11.26 18.95
CA ASP A 54 -13.78 12.47 18.21
C ASP A 54 -12.39 12.35 17.60
N TYR A 55 -12.08 13.23 16.63
CA TYR A 55 -10.74 13.30 16.06
C TYR A 55 -10.30 14.74 15.85
N SER A 56 -9.01 14.96 15.84
CA SER A 56 -8.39 16.21 15.46
C SER A 56 -7.26 15.99 14.47
N VAL A 57 -7.02 17.02 13.66
CA VAL A 57 -5.86 17.11 12.77
C VAL A 57 -4.91 18.11 13.39
N ARG A 58 -3.64 17.72 13.52
CA ARG A 58 -2.63 18.65 14.03
C ARG A 58 -2.33 19.73 13.00
N GLU A 59 -2.23 20.95 13.50
CA GLU A 59 -1.78 22.09 12.72
C GLU A 59 -0.36 22.50 13.13
N TRP A 60 0.43 22.91 12.13
CA TRP A 60 1.73 23.57 12.29
C TRP A 60 1.67 24.90 11.56
N ASP A 61 1.81 26.00 12.30
CA ASP A 61 1.70 27.37 11.75
C ASP A 61 0.40 27.57 10.92
N ASN A 62 -0.74 27.13 11.47
CA ASN A 62 -2.08 27.17 10.82
C ASN A 62 -2.18 26.35 9.52
N LYS A 63 -1.32 25.34 9.32
CA LYS A 63 -1.36 24.40 8.21
C LYS A 63 -1.60 22.99 8.73
N PRO A 64 -2.48 22.19 8.07
CA PRO A 64 -2.79 20.82 8.52
C PRO A 64 -1.70 19.81 8.13
N TYR A 65 -0.46 20.24 7.99
CA TYR A 65 0.70 19.44 7.66
C TYR A 65 1.99 20.07 8.16
N PHE A 66 2.96 19.24 8.47
CA PHE A 66 4.36 19.61 8.58
C PHE A 66 5.03 19.44 7.20
N TYR A 67 5.96 20.32 6.86
CA TYR A 67 6.75 20.22 5.64
C TYR A 67 8.24 20.35 5.94
N ASP A 68 9.01 19.40 5.38
CA ASP A 68 10.48 19.44 5.34
C ASP A 68 10.94 19.38 3.88
N GLU A 69 11.87 20.25 3.51
CA GLU A 69 12.33 20.38 2.12
C GLU A 69 12.95 19.07 1.58
N ASN A 70 13.62 18.31 2.44
CA ASN A 70 14.28 17.06 2.06
C ASN A 70 13.34 15.85 2.15
N LEU A 71 12.48 15.80 3.19
CA LEU A 71 11.65 14.65 3.52
C LEU A 71 10.20 14.75 2.98
N GLY A 72 9.74 15.96 2.60
CA GLY A 72 8.39 16.19 2.10
C GLY A 72 7.37 16.50 3.19
N TYR A 73 6.11 16.09 2.98
CA TYR A 73 4.98 16.43 3.85
C TYR A 73 4.66 15.30 4.82
N LEU A 74 4.23 15.69 6.03
CA LEU A 74 3.75 14.81 7.07
C LEU A 74 2.42 15.34 7.60
N VAL A 75 1.43 14.47 7.78
CA VAL A 75 0.16 14.77 8.44
C VAL A 75 0.06 14.00 9.76
N GLU A 76 -0.72 14.53 10.72
CA GLU A 76 -0.94 13.88 12.01
C GLU A 76 -2.41 13.97 12.38
N THR A 77 -2.98 12.85 12.82
CA THR A 77 -4.33 12.79 13.38
C THR A 77 -4.28 12.24 14.79
N SER A 78 -5.16 12.73 15.64
CA SER A 78 -5.45 12.16 16.96
C SER A 78 -6.91 11.71 17.00
N VAL A 79 -7.17 10.51 17.50
CA VAL A 79 -8.52 9.97 17.72
C VAL A 79 -8.69 9.73 19.20
N SER A 80 -9.82 10.17 19.76
CA SER A 80 -10.19 9.97 21.17
C SER A 80 -11.46 9.16 21.30
N ILE A 81 -11.48 8.18 22.20
CA ILE A 81 -12.64 7.35 22.56
C ILE A 81 -12.64 7.20 24.07
N LYS A 82 -13.69 7.63 24.76
CA LYS A 82 -13.81 7.53 26.23
C LYS A 82 -12.55 7.99 26.98
N GLY A 83 -11.91 9.04 26.50
CA GLY A 83 -10.68 9.58 27.09
C GLY A 83 -9.39 8.82 26.75
N ILE A 84 -9.45 7.73 26.01
CA ILE A 84 -8.26 7.09 25.42
C ILE A 84 -7.93 7.80 24.12
N VAL A 85 -6.67 8.21 23.95
CA VAL A 85 -6.22 8.95 22.76
C VAL A 85 -5.09 8.20 22.09
N HIS A 86 -5.23 7.98 20.77
CA HIS A 86 -4.14 7.56 19.90
C HIS A 86 -3.81 8.65 18.90
N THR A 87 -2.53 8.82 18.64
CA THR A 87 -2.01 9.76 17.66
C THR A 87 -1.22 9.00 16.62
N MET A 88 -1.46 9.29 15.35
CA MET A 88 -0.75 8.68 14.22
C MET A 88 -0.24 9.75 13.27
N ARG A 89 0.92 9.48 12.68
CA ARG A 89 1.53 10.29 11.64
C ARG A 89 1.61 9.51 10.35
N LEU A 90 1.42 10.19 9.23
CA LEU A 90 1.53 9.59 7.90
C LEU A 90 2.24 10.55 6.94
N PRO A 91 3.26 10.08 6.20
CA PRO A 91 3.84 10.88 5.13
C PRO A 91 2.85 11.03 3.97
N VAL A 92 2.95 12.12 3.24
CA VAL A 92 2.17 12.35 2.02
C VAL A 92 2.92 11.75 0.85
N LEU A 93 2.32 10.72 0.25
CA LEU A 93 2.94 9.91 -0.77
C LEU A 93 2.05 9.86 -2.04
N ASP A 94 2.69 9.68 -3.19
CA ASP A 94 2.00 9.36 -4.44
C ASP A 94 1.45 7.91 -4.43
N SER A 95 0.81 7.51 -5.53
CA SER A 95 0.27 6.15 -5.70
C SER A 95 1.34 5.04 -5.72
N ASN A 96 2.61 5.39 -5.87
CA ASN A 96 3.74 4.46 -5.87
C ASN A 96 4.56 4.53 -4.57
N ASN A 97 3.98 5.09 -3.51
CA ASN A 97 4.63 5.31 -2.22
C ASN A 97 5.89 6.19 -2.30
N LEU A 98 5.93 7.12 -3.26
CA LEU A 98 6.99 8.10 -3.37
C LEU A 98 6.59 9.38 -2.66
N THR A 99 7.51 9.95 -1.91
CA THR A 99 7.30 11.18 -1.14
C THR A 99 6.95 12.34 -2.07
N LEU A 100 5.85 13.04 -1.79
CA LEU A 100 5.50 14.28 -2.46
C LEU A 100 6.20 15.46 -1.80
N LYS A 101 6.67 16.41 -2.63
CA LYS A 101 7.34 17.65 -2.21
C LYS A 101 6.56 18.88 -2.68
N SER A 102 7.04 20.07 -2.32
CA SER A 102 6.43 21.35 -2.76
C SER A 102 6.66 21.66 -4.22
N THR A 103 7.65 21.01 -4.83
CA THR A 103 8.00 21.16 -6.24
C THR A 103 8.14 19.79 -6.88
N THR A 104 7.87 19.72 -8.18
CA THR A 104 8.16 18.56 -9.01
C THR A 104 9.66 18.23 -8.96
N TYR A 105 10.00 16.95 -8.85
CA TYR A 105 11.39 16.51 -8.82
C TYR A 105 11.59 15.19 -9.56
N LEU A 106 12.83 14.94 -10.00
CA LEU A 106 13.22 13.70 -10.64
C LEU A 106 13.78 12.73 -9.60
N LYS A 107 13.19 11.55 -9.51
CA LYS A 107 13.77 10.45 -8.75
C LYS A 107 14.54 9.52 -9.68
N VAL A 108 15.83 9.39 -9.42
CA VAL A 108 16.71 8.50 -10.19
C VAL A 108 16.74 7.12 -9.54
N TYR A 109 16.54 6.10 -10.34
CA TYR A 109 16.64 4.70 -9.94
C TYR A 109 17.85 4.06 -10.66
N LYS A 110 18.63 3.30 -9.92
CA LYS A 110 19.74 2.50 -10.48
C LYS A 110 19.28 1.05 -10.56
N LYS A 111 19.29 0.49 -11.77
CA LYS A 111 18.97 -0.93 -11.98
C LYS A 111 20.22 -1.64 -12.54
N GLY A 112 20.91 -2.40 -11.67
CA GLY A 112 22.19 -3.02 -12.01
C GLY A 112 23.34 -2.00 -12.09
N THR A 113 24.42 -2.36 -12.75
CA THR A 113 25.64 -1.53 -12.81
C THR A 113 25.56 -0.38 -13.80
N ASP A 114 24.69 -0.42 -14.83
CA ASP A 114 24.82 0.50 -15.99
C ASP A 114 23.50 1.13 -16.50
N ARG A 115 22.39 0.99 -15.80
CA ARG A 115 21.13 1.61 -16.26
C ARG A 115 20.51 2.47 -15.16
N GLU A 116 20.54 3.78 -15.40
CA GLU A 116 19.76 4.76 -14.66
C GLU A 116 18.45 5.05 -15.42
N TYR A 117 17.32 5.11 -14.72
CA TYR A 117 16.11 5.69 -15.24
C TYR A 117 15.55 6.67 -14.22
N SER A 118 14.99 7.75 -14.70
CA SER A 118 14.39 8.78 -13.86
C SER A 118 12.88 8.74 -14.00
N LYS A 119 12.19 9.00 -12.89
CA LYS A 119 10.76 9.22 -12.85
C LYS A 119 10.51 10.62 -12.32
N GLU A 120 9.69 11.39 -13.03
CA GLU A 120 9.20 12.67 -12.56
C GLU A 120 8.10 12.46 -11.53
N ILE A 121 8.20 13.14 -10.40
CA ILE A 121 7.25 13.12 -9.29
C ILE A 121 6.66 14.51 -9.19
N ASP A 122 5.35 14.61 -9.38
CA ASP A 122 4.63 15.86 -9.30
C ASP A 122 4.70 16.51 -7.92
N ALA A 123 4.51 17.82 -7.88
CA ALA A 123 4.37 18.56 -6.64
C ALA A 123 3.08 18.15 -5.91
N ALA A 124 3.13 18.16 -4.57
CA ALA A 124 1.96 17.90 -3.75
C ALA A 124 0.88 18.96 -3.95
N THR A 125 -0.37 18.52 -3.96
CA THR A 125 -1.57 19.36 -3.97
C THR A 125 -2.30 19.29 -2.64
N MET A 126 -3.22 20.21 -2.38
CA MET A 126 -4.11 20.12 -1.22
C MET A 126 -5.01 18.89 -1.24
N PHE A 127 -5.28 18.33 -2.43
CA PHE A 127 -5.99 17.05 -2.56
C PHE A 127 -5.17 15.89 -1.98
N ASP A 128 -3.86 15.86 -2.23
CA ASP A 128 -2.95 14.84 -1.70
C ASP A 128 -2.82 14.94 -0.18
N ILE A 129 -2.73 16.17 0.33
CA ILE A 129 -2.73 16.45 1.77
C ILE A 129 -4.02 15.92 2.42
N ASN A 130 -5.20 16.30 1.89
CA ASN A 130 -6.48 15.85 2.42
C ASN A 130 -6.63 14.32 2.34
N THR A 131 -6.23 13.71 1.22
CA THR A 131 -6.25 12.26 1.05
C THR A 131 -5.39 11.57 2.12
N SER A 132 -4.21 12.11 2.40
CA SER A 132 -3.29 11.57 3.41
C SER A 132 -3.83 11.76 4.82
N ILE A 133 -4.51 12.88 5.13
CA ILE A 133 -5.20 13.08 6.41
C ILE A 133 -6.28 12.00 6.61
N MET A 134 -7.11 11.75 5.60
CA MET A 134 -8.17 10.74 5.69
C MET A 134 -7.61 9.31 5.81
N ARG A 135 -6.51 8.99 5.11
CA ARG A 135 -5.80 7.72 5.29
C ARG A 135 -5.18 7.60 6.70
N CYS A 136 -4.60 8.68 7.21
CA CYS A 136 -4.06 8.73 8.56
C CYS A 136 -5.15 8.49 9.61
N LEU A 137 -6.32 9.12 9.44
CA LEU A 137 -7.49 8.93 10.31
C LEU A 137 -7.93 7.47 10.38
N VAL A 138 -8.07 6.81 9.22
CA VAL A 138 -8.51 5.39 9.19
C VAL A 138 -7.50 4.49 9.87
N LYS A 139 -6.20 4.68 9.62
CA LYS A 139 -5.14 3.91 10.29
C LYS A 139 -5.11 4.18 11.80
N ASN A 140 -5.39 5.40 12.22
CA ASN A 140 -5.49 5.74 13.63
C ASN A 140 -6.68 5.04 14.29
N ILE A 141 -7.85 5.02 13.64
CA ILE A 141 -9.02 4.24 14.10
C ILE A 141 -8.69 2.75 14.19
N ALA A 142 -7.92 2.22 13.25
CA ALA A 142 -7.48 0.81 13.28
C ALA A 142 -6.61 0.47 14.51
N MET A 143 -5.90 1.43 15.09
CA MET A 143 -5.18 1.25 16.36
C MET A 143 -6.11 0.94 17.55
N PHE A 144 -7.39 1.26 17.45
CA PHE A 144 -8.41 0.88 18.41
C PHE A 144 -9.05 -0.50 18.10
N GLY A 145 -8.61 -1.18 17.01
CA GLY A 145 -9.03 -2.53 16.64
C GLY A 145 -9.87 -2.62 15.36
N LEU A 146 -10.53 -1.54 14.90
CA LEU A 146 -11.42 -1.58 13.74
C LEU A 146 -10.66 -1.87 12.45
N GLY A 147 -10.87 -3.07 11.88
CA GLY A 147 -10.24 -3.47 10.63
C GLY A 147 -8.70 -3.51 10.70
N CYS A 148 -8.11 -3.70 11.87
CA CYS A 148 -6.65 -3.70 12.09
C CYS A 148 -5.92 -4.70 11.17
N SER A 149 -6.53 -5.86 10.89
CA SER A 149 -5.97 -6.88 10.00
C SER A 149 -5.76 -6.41 8.55
N LEU A 150 -6.47 -5.37 8.10
CA LEU A 150 -6.30 -4.82 6.74
C LEU A 150 -4.93 -4.18 6.54
N TYR A 151 -4.32 -3.72 7.63
CA TYR A 151 -3.03 -3.01 7.62
C TYR A 151 -1.85 -3.91 7.98
N ALA A 152 -2.11 -5.18 8.31
CA ALA A 152 -1.07 -6.17 8.53
C ALA A 152 -0.34 -6.44 7.21
N GLY A 153 0.96 -6.13 7.15
CA GLY A 153 1.79 -6.32 5.95
C GLY A 153 1.92 -5.11 5.02
N GLU A 154 1.29 -3.96 5.33
CA GLU A 154 1.49 -2.73 4.53
C GLU A 154 2.92 -2.18 4.55
N GLU A 155 3.75 -2.61 5.51
CA GLU A 155 5.16 -2.19 5.61
C GLU A 155 6.08 -2.89 4.62
N LEU A 156 5.60 -3.94 3.97
CA LEU A 156 6.35 -4.57 2.89
C LEU A 156 6.34 -3.65 1.67
N PRO A 157 7.50 -3.38 1.03
CA PRO A 157 7.51 -2.68 -0.24
C PRO A 157 6.63 -3.45 -1.22
N ILE A 158 5.50 -2.85 -1.58
CA ILE A 158 4.60 -3.45 -2.56
C ILE A 158 5.34 -3.35 -3.89
N ILE A 159 5.90 -4.47 -4.31
CA ILE A 159 6.18 -4.68 -5.72
C ILE A 159 4.78 -4.83 -6.32
N ILE A 160 4.25 -3.72 -6.86
CA ILE A 160 2.95 -3.71 -7.54
C ILE A 160 3.16 -4.43 -8.86
N GLU A 161 3.08 -5.74 -8.82
CA GLU A 161 2.66 -6.49 -9.99
C GLU A 161 1.14 -6.37 -10.00
N SER A 162 0.56 -5.73 -11.02
CA SER A 162 -0.89 -5.70 -11.16
C SER A 162 -1.40 -7.15 -11.20
N SER A 163 -2.64 -7.39 -10.77
CA SER A 163 -3.22 -8.74 -10.83
C SER A 163 -3.25 -9.28 -12.28
N GLU A 164 -3.31 -8.38 -13.26
CA GLU A 164 -3.20 -8.70 -14.68
C GLU A 164 -1.76 -9.06 -15.04
N GLU A 165 -0.76 -8.33 -14.57
CA GLU A 165 0.66 -8.62 -14.80
C GLU A 165 1.11 -9.94 -14.15
N ILE A 166 0.61 -10.25 -12.94
CA ILE A 166 0.83 -11.53 -12.28
C ILE A 166 0.19 -12.67 -13.09
N ASN A 167 -1.03 -12.45 -13.57
CA ASN A 167 -1.75 -13.44 -14.37
C ASN A 167 -1.06 -13.65 -15.73
N ASP A 168 -0.62 -12.59 -16.36
CA ASP A 168 0.12 -12.63 -17.63
C ASP A 168 1.49 -13.26 -17.46
N PHE A 169 2.21 -12.96 -16.38
CA PHE A 169 3.51 -13.57 -16.11
C PHE A 169 3.38 -15.07 -15.80
N ASN A 170 2.36 -15.49 -15.07
CA ASN A 170 2.07 -16.90 -14.81
C ASN A 170 1.70 -17.64 -16.11
N LYS A 171 0.89 -17.01 -16.97
CA LYS A 171 0.53 -17.53 -18.28
C LYS A 171 1.76 -17.67 -19.20
N PHE A 172 2.59 -16.63 -19.28
CA PHE A 172 3.87 -16.65 -19.98
C PHE A 172 4.76 -17.79 -19.49
N THR A 173 4.98 -17.91 -18.17
CA THR A 173 5.82 -18.96 -17.57
C THR A 173 5.29 -20.37 -17.91
N LEU A 174 3.96 -20.53 -17.87
CA LEU A 174 3.31 -21.79 -18.23
C LEU A 174 3.52 -22.13 -19.70
N GLU A 175 3.35 -21.18 -20.61
CA GLU A 175 3.56 -21.39 -22.04
C GLU A 175 5.03 -21.70 -22.36
N VAL A 176 5.97 -20.97 -21.75
CA VAL A 176 7.41 -21.26 -21.85
C VAL A 176 7.73 -22.67 -21.35
N SER A 177 7.15 -23.11 -20.23
CA SER A 177 7.39 -24.46 -19.70
C SER A 177 6.95 -25.57 -20.67
N LYS A 178 5.86 -25.32 -21.42
CA LYS A 178 5.28 -26.27 -22.38
C LYS A 178 5.97 -26.26 -23.75
N SER A 179 6.79 -25.27 -24.07
CA SER A 179 7.47 -25.21 -25.37
C SER A 179 8.40 -26.38 -25.57
N LYS A 180 8.39 -26.93 -26.81
CA LYS A 180 9.15 -28.14 -27.19
C LYS A 180 10.30 -27.82 -28.13
N SER A 181 10.38 -26.62 -28.67
CA SER A 181 11.43 -26.18 -29.59
C SER A 181 11.87 -24.75 -29.32
N VAL A 182 13.05 -24.38 -29.84
CA VAL A 182 13.58 -23.02 -29.79
C VAL A 182 12.68 -22.04 -30.57
N ASP A 183 12.08 -22.51 -31.70
CA ASP A 183 11.21 -21.67 -32.51
C ASP A 183 9.89 -21.33 -31.78
N GLU A 184 9.31 -22.30 -31.05
CA GLU A 184 8.16 -22.06 -30.20
C GLU A 184 8.52 -21.09 -29.05
N LEU A 185 9.69 -21.27 -28.45
CA LEU A 185 10.17 -20.39 -27.39
C LEU A 185 10.34 -18.93 -27.85
N ASN A 186 10.87 -18.74 -29.06
CA ASN A 186 11.02 -17.41 -29.66
C ASN A 186 9.67 -16.75 -29.93
N LYS A 187 8.70 -17.52 -30.50
CA LYS A 187 7.33 -17.01 -30.71
C LYS A 187 6.65 -16.56 -29.41
N ILE A 188 6.80 -17.36 -28.34
CA ILE A 188 6.30 -16.98 -27.01
C ILE A 188 7.00 -15.70 -26.53
N GLY A 189 8.32 -15.60 -26.69
CA GLY A 189 9.08 -14.41 -26.33
C GLY A 189 8.62 -13.16 -27.09
N GLU A 190 8.26 -13.27 -28.36
CA GLU A 190 7.70 -12.18 -29.17
C GLU A 190 6.29 -11.79 -28.70
N THR A 191 5.42 -12.77 -28.45
CA THR A 191 4.05 -12.54 -27.96
C THR A 191 4.02 -11.77 -26.65
N TYR A 192 4.94 -12.11 -25.73
CA TYR A 192 5.05 -11.48 -24.40
C TYR A 192 6.12 -10.40 -24.32
N ASN A 193 6.56 -9.85 -25.45
CA ASN A 193 7.65 -8.85 -25.51
C ASN A 193 7.34 -7.58 -24.70
N TYR A 194 6.07 -7.19 -24.56
CA TYR A 194 5.66 -6.07 -23.74
C TYR A 194 6.09 -6.21 -22.26
N MET A 195 6.27 -7.43 -21.75
CA MET A 195 6.74 -7.69 -20.39
C MET A 195 8.19 -7.25 -20.15
N GLN A 196 8.99 -7.06 -21.19
CA GLN A 196 10.32 -6.47 -21.06
C GLN A 196 10.26 -5.05 -20.45
N ARG A 197 9.15 -4.35 -20.67
CA ARG A 197 8.94 -2.99 -20.11
C ARG A 197 8.61 -3.02 -18.62
N VAL A 198 8.02 -4.13 -18.15
CA VAL A 198 7.61 -4.32 -16.75
C VAL A 198 8.76 -4.88 -15.91
N ASP A 199 9.28 -6.05 -16.27
CA ASP A 199 10.47 -6.66 -15.64
C ASP A 199 11.31 -7.45 -16.67
N SER A 200 12.25 -6.73 -17.29
CA SER A 200 13.15 -7.32 -18.26
C SER A 200 14.04 -8.43 -17.68
N GLY A 201 14.32 -8.40 -16.37
CA GLY A 201 15.16 -9.38 -15.69
C GLY A 201 14.47 -10.73 -15.57
N LYS A 202 13.27 -10.75 -15.00
CA LYS A 202 12.48 -11.99 -14.84
C LYS A 202 12.11 -12.58 -16.18
N TRP A 203 11.63 -11.77 -17.14
CA TRP A 203 11.28 -12.22 -18.47
C TRP A 203 12.45 -12.92 -19.18
N ARG A 204 13.62 -12.29 -19.21
CA ARG A 204 14.83 -12.89 -19.83
C ARG A 204 15.31 -14.14 -19.10
N MET A 205 15.22 -14.17 -17.79
CA MET A 205 15.62 -15.32 -16.99
C MET A 205 14.81 -16.56 -17.34
N VAL A 206 13.48 -16.42 -17.46
CA VAL A 206 12.59 -17.53 -17.81
C VAL A 206 12.92 -18.08 -19.20
N LEU A 207 13.06 -17.23 -20.22
CA LEU A 207 13.41 -17.64 -21.57
C LEU A 207 14.80 -18.29 -21.64
N ASN A 208 15.80 -17.69 -21.00
CA ASN A 208 17.17 -18.20 -21.01
C ASN A 208 17.30 -19.55 -20.32
N ASN A 209 16.58 -19.78 -19.22
CA ASN A 209 16.60 -21.06 -18.52
C ASN A 209 16.00 -22.17 -19.39
N LYS A 210 14.92 -21.88 -20.09
CA LYS A 210 14.31 -22.86 -21.01
C LYS A 210 15.19 -23.10 -22.24
N ALA A 211 15.80 -22.07 -22.83
CA ALA A 211 16.73 -22.21 -23.95
C ALA A 211 17.95 -23.08 -23.59
N LYS A 212 18.46 -22.93 -22.34
CA LYS A 212 19.55 -23.81 -21.86
C LYS A 212 19.14 -25.28 -21.79
N SER A 213 17.90 -25.59 -21.39
CA SER A 213 17.42 -26.97 -21.32
C SER A 213 17.37 -27.65 -22.71
N PHE A 214 17.12 -26.89 -23.79
CA PHE A 214 17.19 -27.44 -25.16
C PHE A 214 18.62 -27.71 -25.62
N LYS A 215 19.60 -26.95 -25.13
CA LYS A 215 21.03 -27.18 -25.49
C LYS A 215 21.63 -28.40 -24.76
N SER A 216 21.20 -28.65 -23.51
CA SER A 216 21.63 -29.82 -22.76
C SER A 216 21.10 -31.13 -23.32
N ASN A 217 19.89 -31.15 -23.89
CA ASN A 217 19.28 -32.34 -24.44
C ASN A 217 19.76 -32.70 -25.88
N ASN A 218 20.53 -31.79 -26.54
CA ASN A 218 21.10 -32.04 -27.86
C ASN A 218 22.56 -32.51 -27.80
N ASN A 219 23.13 -32.68 -26.60
CA ASN A 219 24.51 -33.15 -26.40
C ASN A 219 24.57 -34.56 -25.79
N GLU A 220 23.46 -35.29 -25.78
CA GLU A 220 23.38 -36.73 -25.55
C GLU A 220 22.99 -37.43 -26.86
#